data_9897d67fe6facf2c31063abd2a4273d5
#
_entry.id   9897d67fe6facf2c31063abd2a4273d5
#
_cell.length_a   1.000
_cell.length_b   1.000
_cell.length_c   1.000
_cell.angle_alpha   90.00
_cell.angle_beta   90.00
_cell.angle_gamma   90.00
#
_symmetry.space_group_name_H-M   'P 1'
#
loop_
_entity.id
_entity.type
_entity.pdbx_description
1 polymer ?
#
loop_
_entity_poly.entity_id
_entity_poly.type
_entity_poly.pdbx_seq_one_letter_code
_entity_poly.pdbx_strand_id
1 'polypeptide(L)'
;HDVIRKMVMAKQAADLCTPSLTQRLAARYLQRHDIMAQIKPTIALYKEKKDLMLAELEKNFGDMEGFHWTRPDGGLFIWFTLPEGFNTDEMLEMGKSENILFVPGIAFSLDDTCKNSMRLSFCLPPKNDIIEGVRRLKKVIMEYGKERNLL
;
A
#
# COMPACT_ATOMS: atom_id res chain seq x y z
N HIS A 1 23.71 5.92 -20.77
CA HIS A 1 23.04 5.55 -22.05
C HIS A 1 22.40 4.16 -22.01
N ASP A 2 23.00 3.16 -21.35
CA ASP A 2 22.52 1.78 -21.36
C ASP A 2 21.16 1.58 -20.68
N VAL A 3 20.91 2.28 -19.54
CA VAL A 3 19.61 2.24 -18.86
C VAL A 3 18.50 2.75 -19.77
N ILE A 4 18.69 3.90 -20.41
CA ILE A 4 17.70 4.47 -21.35
C ILE A 4 17.42 3.49 -22.49
N ARG A 5 18.43 2.87 -23.06
CA ARG A 5 18.29 1.87 -24.12
C ARG A 5 17.44 0.69 -23.66
N LYS A 6 17.66 0.17 -22.45
CA LYS A 6 16.86 -0.91 -21.87
C LYS A 6 15.42 -0.48 -21.61
N MET A 7 15.20 0.74 -21.13
CA MET A 7 13.85 1.29 -20.97
C MET A 7 13.12 1.44 -22.31
N VAL A 8 13.79 1.89 -23.37
CA VAL A 8 13.20 1.97 -24.70
C VAL A 8 12.79 0.58 -25.20
N MET A 9 13.65 -0.43 -25.03
CA MET A 9 13.30 -1.82 -25.41
C MET A 9 12.09 -2.35 -24.64
N ALA A 10 12.03 -2.12 -23.32
CA ALA A 10 10.89 -2.49 -22.49
C ALA A 10 9.61 -1.77 -22.91
N LYS A 11 9.70 -0.45 -23.20
CA LYS A 11 8.58 0.34 -23.69
C LYS A 11 8.04 -0.19 -25.02
N GLN A 12 8.93 -0.56 -25.94
CA GLN A 12 8.52 -1.14 -27.23
C GLN A 12 7.77 -2.45 -27.08
N ALA A 13 8.18 -3.29 -26.10
CA ALA A 13 7.48 -4.54 -25.80
C ALA A 13 6.12 -4.32 -25.11
N ALA A 14 5.97 -3.23 -24.34
CA ALA A 14 4.75 -2.93 -23.59
C ALA A 14 3.64 -2.34 -24.47
N ASP A 15 3.90 -1.29 -25.25
CA ASP A 15 2.89 -0.59 -26.03
C ASP A 15 3.40 0.03 -27.34
N LEU A 16 4.62 -0.23 -27.71
CA LEU A 16 5.34 0.31 -28.87
C LEU A 16 5.25 1.84 -28.97
N CYS A 17 4.03 2.37 -28.99
CA CYS A 17 3.71 3.79 -29.04
C CYS A 17 2.39 4.07 -28.32
N THR A 18 2.42 4.96 -27.33
CA THR A 18 1.19 5.43 -26.66
C THR A 18 0.27 6.13 -27.67
N PRO A 19 -1.04 5.81 -27.71
CA PRO A 19 -1.97 6.37 -28.70
C PRO A 19 -1.92 7.89 -28.75
N SER A 20 -1.67 8.44 -29.93
CA SER A 20 -1.47 9.89 -30.12
C SER A 20 -2.71 10.73 -29.80
N LEU A 21 -3.92 10.18 -29.97
CA LEU A 21 -5.16 10.85 -29.57
C LEU A 21 -5.20 11.08 -28.06
N THR A 22 -4.91 10.04 -27.27
CA THR A 22 -4.88 10.14 -25.80
C THR A 22 -3.86 11.16 -25.33
N GLN A 23 -2.65 11.16 -25.92
CA GLN A 23 -1.62 12.14 -25.61
C GLN A 23 -2.07 13.59 -25.91
N ARG A 24 -2.72 13.81 -27.07
CA ARG A 24 -3.23 15.15 -27.45
C ARG A 24 -4.38 15.59 -26.53
N LEU A 25 -5.27 14.69 -26.13
CA LEU A 25 -6.33 14.99 -25.18
C LEU A 25 -5.75 15.37 -23.80
N ALA A 26 -4.81 14.60 -23.29
CA ALA A 26 -4.13 14.90 -22.04
C ALA A 26 -3.40 16.25 -22.10
N ALA A 27 -2.62 16.50 -23.15
CA ALA A 27 -1.93 17.78 -23.35
C ALA A 27 -2.92 18.96 -23.41
N ARG A 28 -4.04 18.79 -24.14
CA ARG A 28 -5.06 19.83 -24.26
C ARG A 28 -5.77 20.10 -22.93
N TYR A 29 -6.02 19.06 -22.15
CA TYR A 29 -6.61 19.19 -20.83
C TYR A 29 -5.69 19.98 -19.89
N LEU A 30 -4.41 19.60 -19.82
CA LEU A 30 -3.40 20.26 -18.96
C LEU A 30 -3.14 21.73 -19.37
N GLN A 31 -3.30 22.07 -20.67
CA GLN A 31 -3.20 23.46 -21.13
C GLN A 31 -4.40 24.33 -20.70
N ARG A 32 -5.55 23.74 -20.47
CA ARG A 32 -6.81 24.46 -20.18
C ARG A 32 -7.19 24.47 -18.72
N HIS A 33 -6.65 23.54 -17.93
CA HIS A 33 -7.04 23.32 -16.54
C HIS A 33 -5.81 23.31 -15.62
N ASP A 34 -5.96 23.94 -14.49
CA ASP A 34 -5.00 23.80 -13.39
C ASP A 34 -5.25 22.46 -12.67
N ILE A 35 -4.47 21.45 -13.05
CA ILE A 35 -4.57 20.10 -12.47
C ILE A 35 -4.28 20.12 -10.95
N MET A 36 -3.37 21.00 -10.49
CA MET A 36 -3.02 21.08 -9.07
C MET A 36 -4.18 21.61 -8.25
N ALA A 37 -4.90 22.61 -8.76
CA ALA A 37 -6.12 23.09 -8.11
C ALA A 37 -7.20 22.00 -8.04
N GLN A 38 -7.35 21.21 -9.12
CA GLN A 38 -8.36 20.15 -9.17
C GLN A 38 -8.08 18.98 -8.21
N ILE A 39 -6.82 18.57 -8.05
CA ILE A 39 -6.48 17.44 -7.17
C ILE A 39 -6.32 17.83 -5.70
N LYS A 40 -6.29 19.14 -5.37
CA LYS A 40 -6.10 19.63 -4.01
C LYS A 40 -7.09 19.03 -2.98
N PRO A 41 -8.40 18.91 -3.25
CA PRO A 41 -9.34 18.25 -2.33
C PRO A 41 -9.02 16.76 -2.12
N THR A 42 -8.60 16.07 -3.18
CA THR A 42 -8.20 14.66 -3.11
C THR A 42 -6.94 14.48 -2.27
N ILE A 43 -5.96 15.37 -2.43
CA ILE A 43 -4.73 15.38 -1.62
C ILE A 43 -5.09 15.56 -0.13
N ALA A 44 -5.96 16.51 0.20
CA ALA A 44 -6.40 16.76 1.58
C ALA A 44 -7.10 15.53 2.18
N LEU A 45 -8.01 14.90 1.43
CA LEU A 45 -8.71 13.70 1.85
C LEU A 45 -7.76 12.52 2.10
N TYR A 46 -6.81 12.28 1.19
CA TYR A 46 -5.87 11.17 1.34
C TYR A 46 -4.85 11.40 2.43
N LYS A 47 -4.43 12.66 2.62
CA LYS A 47 -3.59 13.04 3.76
C LYS A 47 -4.28 12.70 5.08
N GLU A 48 -5.54 13.09 5.25
CA GLU A 48 -6.31 12.82 6.46
C GLU A 48 -6.46 11.30 6.72
N LYS A 49 -6.78 10.51 5.69
CA LYS A 49 -6.88 9.04 5.79
C LYS A 49 -5.54 8.38 6.11
N LYS A 50 -4.46 8.86 5.50
CA LYS A 50 -3.10 8.41 5.79
C LYS A 50 -2.74 8.67 7.26
N ASP A 51 -2.93 9.91 7.70
CA ASP A 51 -2.58 10.32 9.06
C ASP A 51 -3.39 9.51 10.10
N LEU A 52 -4.68 9.24 9.81
CA LEU A 52 -5.52 8.37 10.63
C LEU A 52 -4.98 6.94 10.69
N MET A 53 -4.64 6.33 9.56
CA MET A 53 -4.10 4.96 9.53
C MET A 53 -2.76 4.88 10.28
N LEU A 54 -1.87 5.88 10.12
CA LEU A 54 -0.61 5.94 10.85
C LEU A 54 -0.83 6.05 12.37
N ALA A 55 -1.79 6.86 12.79
CA ALA A 55 -2.15 7.00 14.21
C ALA A 55 -2.70 5.69 14.79
N GLU A 56 -3.56 4.99 14.05
CA GLU A 56 -4.09 3.70 14.50
C GLU A 56 -3.02 2.58 14.50
N LEU A 57 -2.07 2.58 13.55
CA LEU A 57 -0.92 1.67 13.60
C LEU A 57 -0.04 1.94 14.80
N GLU A 58 0.29 3.21 15.07
CA GLU A 58 1.07 3.60 16.25
C GLU A 58 0.40 3.17 17.56
N LYS A 59 -0.89 3.44 17.70
CA LYS A 59 -1.68 3.08 18.89
C LYS A 59 -1.74 1.57 19.13
N ASN A 60 -1.77 0.77 18.07
CA ASN A 60 -1.95 -0.67 18.16
C ASN A 60 -0.64 -1.46 18.21
N PHE A 61 0.44 -0.94 17.62
CA PHE A 61 1.70 -1.66 17.42
C PHE A 61 2.95 -0.87 17.84
N GLY A 62 2.81 0.42 18.22
CA GLY A 62 3.96 1.30 18.50
C GLY A 62 4.87 0.81 19.61
N ASP A 63 4.31 0.15 20.64
CA ASP A 63 5.06 -0.41 21.75
C ASP A 63 5.51 -1.87 21.54
N MET A 64 5.23 -2.45 20.35
CA MET A 64 5.55 -3.84 20.03
C MET A 64 6.86 -3.93 19.26
N GLU A 65 7.82 -4.71 19.77
CA GLU A 65 9.13 -4.89 19.16
C GLU A 65 9.02 -5.63 17.80
N GLY A 66 9.81 -5.19 16.82
CA GLY A 66 9.89 -5.81 15.50
C GLY A 66 8.80 -5.39 14.51
N PHE A 67 7.83 -4.55 14.93
CA PHE A 67 6.81 -4.01 14.04
C PHE A 67 7.26 -2.67 13.46
N HIS A 68 7.26 -2.54 12.13
CA HIS A 68 7.69 -1.33 11.42
C HIS A 68 6.73 -0.98 10.29
N TRP A 69 6.58 0.31 9.99
CA TRP A 69 5.81 0.77 8.84
C TRP A 69 6.38 2.05 8.25
N THR A 70 6.15 2.20 6.95
CA THR A 70 6.55 3.42 6.24
C THR A 70 5.66 4.60 6.64
N ARG A 71 6.23 5.80 6.66
CA ARG A 71 5.53 7.07 6.86
C ARG A 71 5.66 7.91 5.59
N PRO A 72 4.88 7.60 4.54
CA PRO A 72 5.05 8.23 3.24
C PRO A 72 4.57 9.69 3.26
N ASP A 73 5.23 10.55 2.48
CA ASP A 73 4.77 11.93 2.26
C ASP A 73 3.52 12.03 1.38
N GLY A 74 3.22 10.97 0.62
CA GLY A 74 2.07 10.89 -0.28
C GLY A 74 1.78 9.47 -0.74
N GLY A 75 1.11 9.33 -1.87
CA GLY A 75 0.72 8.03 -2.41
C GLY A 75 -0.60 7.52 -1.82
N LEU A 76 -0.78 6.19 -1.83
CA LEU A 76 -2.05 5.51 -1.51
C LEU A 76 -1.88 4.38 -0.50
N PHE A 77 -0.64 4.04 -0.12
CA PHE A 77 -0.30 2.82 0.59
C PHE A 77 0.70 3.06 1.72
N ILE A 78 0.60 2.24 2.75
CA ILE A 78 1.61 2.05 3.80
C ILE A 78 2.16 0.64 3.65
N TRP A 79 3.48 0.51 3.72
CA TRP A 79 4.15 -0.77 3.82
C TRP A 79 4.32 -1.10 5.29
N PHE A 80 3.79 -2.25 5.72
CA PHE A 80 3.82 -2.71 7.10
C PHE A 80 4.62 -4.00 7.17
N THR A 81 5.63 -4.01 8.03
CA THR A 81 6.55 -5.15 8.25
C THR A 81 6.36 -5.68 9.66
N LEU A 82 6.16 -6.96 9.78
CA LEU A 82 6.01 -7.73 11.00
C LEU A 82 7.38 -8.30 11.43
N PRO A 83 7.52 -8.78 12.67
CA PRO A 83 8.71 -9.52 13.09
C PRO A 83 9.05 -10.70 12.17
N GLU A 84 10.27 -11.18 12.25
CA GLU A 84 10.69 -12.39 11.53
C GLU A 84 9.84 -13.60 11.94
N GLY A 85 9.63 -14.53 11.02
CA GLY A 85 8.80 -15.72 11.21
C GLY A 85 7.33 -15.56 10.82
N PHE A 86 6.82 -14.33 10.70
CA PHE A 86 5.48 -14.10 10.16
C PHE A 86 5.44 -14.35 8.65
N ASN A 87 4.33 -14.91 8.17
CA ASN A 87 4.04 -15.10 6.75
C ASN A 87 2.69 -14.46 6.40
N THR A 88 2.74 -13.29 5.77
CA THR A 88 1.54 -12.50 5.45
C THR A 88 0.66 -13.14 4.37
N ASP A 89 1.21 -14.02 3.54
CA ASP A 89 0.43 -14.78 2.55
C ASP A 89 -0.48 -15.81 3.24
N GLU A 90 0.06 -16.54 4.21
CA GLU A 90 -0.75 -17.45 5.04
C GLU A 90 -1.80 -16.70 5.89
N MET A 91 -1.42 -15.53 6.42
CA MET A 91 -2.32 -14.69 7.22
C MET A 91 -3.50 -14.12 6.41
N LEU A 92 -3.42 -14.08 5.08
CA LEU A 92 -4.47 -13.52 4.23
C LEU A 92 -5.80 -14.26 4.38
N GLU A 93 -5.78 -15.59 4.54
CA GLU A 93 -7.01 -16.37 4.74
C GLU A 93 -7.68 -16.05 6.10
N MET A 94 -6.86 -15.89 7.16
CA MET A 94 -7.38 -15.41 8.45
C MET A 94 -7.93 -13.98 8.33
N GLY A 95 -7.26 -13.12 7.55
CA GLY A 95 -7.74 -11.77 7.26
C GLY A 95 -9.11 -11.77 6.59
N LYS A 96 -9.33 -12.63 5.59
CA LYS A 96 -10.62 -12.77 4.91
C LYS A 96 -11.74 -13.17 5.87
N SER A 97 -11.48 -14.08 6.78
CA SER A 97 -12.47 -14.51 7.79
C SER A 97 -12.84 -13.38 8.78
N GLU A 98 -11.92 -12.46 9.03
CA GLU A 98 -12.13 -11.25 9.84
C GLU A 98 -12.59 -10.04 9.01
N ASN A 99 -12.94 -10.23 7.72
CA ASN A 99 -13.37 -9.18 6.79
C ASN A 99 -12.34 -8.05 6.62
N ILE A 100 -11.06 -8.40 6.55
CA ILE A 100 -9.99 -7.49 6.16
C ILE A 100 -9.20 -8.07 4.99
N LEU A 101 -8.71 -7.18 4.13
CA LEU A 101 -7.86 -7.53 3.01
C LEU A 101 -6.62 -6.62 3.00
N PHE A 102 -5.49 -7.23 2.76
CA PHE A 102 -4.21 -6.56 2.50
C PHE A 102 -3.51 -7.28 1.35
N VAL A 103 -2.48 -6.71 0.80
CA VAL A 103 -1.69 -7.39 -0.22
C VAL A 103 -0.41 -7.90 0.43
N PRO A 104 -0.18 -9.22 0.47
CA PRO A 104 1.05 -9.81 1.02
C PRO A 104 2.30 -9.30 0.31
N GLY A 105 3.38 -9.14 1.06
CA GLY A 105 4.64 -8.59 0.54
C GLY A 105 5.27 -9.45 -0.54
N ILE A 106 5.06 -10.75 -0.52
CA ILE A 106 5.54 -11.68 -1.54
C ILE A 106 5.07 -11.32 -2.96
N ALA A 107 3.90 -10.67 -3.09
CA ALA A 107 3.40 -10.19 -4.38
C ALA A 107 4.29 -9.09 -5.02
N PHE A 108 5.22 -8.52 -4.28
CA PHE A 108 6.14 -7.45 -4.70
C PHE A 108 7.61 -7.88 -4.69
N SER A 109 7.90 -9.12 -4.29
CA SER A 109 9.25 -9.65 -4.17
C SER A 109 9.55 -10.63 -5.29
N LEU A 110 10.79 -10.62 -5.78
CA LEU A 110 11.30 -11.61 -6.75
C LEU A 110 12.01 -12.79 -6.06
N ASP A 111 12.34 -12.66 -4.78
CA ASP A 111 13.23 -13.55 -4.03
C ASP A 111 12.69 -13.97 -2.64
N ASP A 112 11.39 -13.86 -2.45
CA ASP A 112 10.68 -14.23 -1.21
C ASP A 112 11.12 -13.48 0.06
N THR A 113 11.84 -12.36 -0.06
CA THR A 113 12.40 -11.62 1.09
C THR A 113 11.36 -10.81 1.88
N CYS A 114 10.15 -10.62 1.35
CA CYS A 114 9.11 -9.79 1.96
C CYS A 114 7.94 -10.61 2.55
N LYS A 115 8.18 -11.85 2.97
CA LYS A 115 7.11 -12.73 3.51
C LYS A 115 6.44 -12.17 4.77
N ASN A 116 7.18 -11.47 5.60
CA ASN A 116 6.68 -10.86 6.84
C ASN A 116 6.13 -9.43 6.61
N SER A 117 5.94 -9.00 5.38
CA SER A 117 5.47 -7.64 5.08
C SER A 117 4.14 -7.67 4.35
N MET A 118 3.40 -6.55 4.43
CA MET A 118 2.14 -6.38 3.70
C MET A 118 1.94 -4.92 3.29
N ARG A 119 1.19 -4.72 2.22
CA ARG A 119 0.76 -3.40 1.77
C ARG A 119 -0.66 -3.10 2.25
N LEU A 120 -0.82 -2.02 2.99
CA LEU A 120 -2.09 -1.50 3.45
C LEU A 120 -2.52 -0.31 2.58
N SER A 121 -3.81 -0.23 2.23
CA SER A 121 -4.38 0.85 1.44
C SER A 121 -5.23 1.77 2.32
N PHE A 122 -4.95 3.07 2.32
CA PHE A 122 -5.74 4.07 3.03
C PHE A 122 -6.68 4.88 2.13
N CYS A 123 -6.54 4.78 0.81
CA CYS A 123 -7.29 5.65 -0.10
C CYS A 123 -8.77 5.27 -0.24
N LEU A 124 -9.08 3.97 -0.32
CA LEU A 124 -10.44 3.49 -0.61
C LEU A 124 -11.35 3.50 0.63
N PRO A 125 -10.97 2.89 1.78
CA PRO A 125 -11.91 2.70 2.88
C PRO A 125 -12.37 4.02 3.51
N PRO A 126 -13.62 4.11 4.02
CA PRO A 126 -14.06 5.16 4.92
C PRO A 126 -13.18 5.23 6.19
N LYS A 127 -13.18 6.36 6.89
CA LYS A 127 -12.35 6.55 8.09
C LYS A 127 -12.66 5.53 9.19
N ASN A 128 -13.93 5.24 9.44
CA ASN A 128 -14.33 4.25 10.44
C ASN A 128 -13.83 2.84 10.09
N ASP A 129 -13.79 2.51 8.81
CA ASP A 129 -13.30 1.21 8.34
C ASP A 129 -11.77 1.12 8.45
N ILE A 130 -11.05 2.25 8.39
CA ILE A 130 -9.60 2.29 8.67
C ILE A 130 -9.35 1.92 10.14
N ILE A 131 -10.08 2.53 11.07
CA ILE A 131 -9.94 2.26 12.51
C ILE A 131 -10.25 0.80 12.81
N GLU A 132 -11.40 0.33 12.34
CA GLU A 132 -11.84 -1.04 12.57
C GLU A 132 -10.93 -2.05 11.85
N GLY A 133 -10.48 -1.74 10.64
CA GLY A 133 -9.57 -2.58 9.87
C GLY A 133 -8.24 -2.79 10.58
N VAL A 134 -7.63 -1.74 11.15
CA VAL A 134 -6.38 -1.88 11.93
C VAL A 134 -6.62 -2.69 13.21
N ARG A 135 -7.76 -2.50 13.88
CA ARG A 135 -8.14 -3.30 15.06
C ARG A 135 -8.26 -4.79 14.73
N ARG A 136 -8.93 -5.13 13.63
CA ARG A 136 -9.06 -6.52 13.15
C ARG A 136 -7.71 -7.09 12.70
N LEU A 137 -6.90 -6.28 12.03
CA LEU A 137 -5.54 -6.66 11.64
C LEU A 137 -4.72 -7.07 12.86
N LYS A 138 -4.80 -6.29 13.95
CA LYS A 138 -4.14 -6.66 15.21
C LYS A 138 -4.61 -8.01 15.73
N LYS A 139 -5.92 -8.27 15.70
CA LYS A 139 -6.48 -9.57 16.13
C LYS A 139 -5.86 -10.72 15.32
N VAL A 140 -5.86 -10.62 14.00
CA VAL A 140 -5.29 -11.65 13.10
C VAL A 140 -3.80 -11.87 13.39
N ILE A 141 -3.03 -10.79 13.54
CA ILE A 141 -1.59 -10.87 13.84
C ILE A 141 -1.36 -11.57 15.18
N MET A 142 -2.13 -11.23 16.22
CA MET A 142 -1.98 -11.83 17.55
C MET A 142 -2.38 -13.31 17.58
N GLU A 143 -3.44 -13.70 16.87
CA GLU A 143 -3.85 -15.08 16.74
C GLU A 143 -2.80 -15.91 16.00
N TYR A 144 -2.36 -15.45 14.83
CA TYR A 144 -1.32 -16.10 14.04
C TYR A 144 -0.01 -16.25 14.81
N GLY A 145 0.42 -15.19 15.51
CA GLY A 145 1.65 -15.18 16.31
C GLY A 145 1.59 -16.18 17.47
N LYS A 146 0.45 -16.29 18.17
CA LYS A 146 0.24 -17.28 19.23
C LYS A 146 0.27 -18.72 18.74
N GLU A 147 -0.42 -19.02 17.64
CA GLU A 147 -0.45 -20.36 17.05
C GLU A 147 0.93 -20.87 16.66
N ARG A 148 1.87 -19.96 16.34
CA ARG A 148 3.22 -20.27 15.86
C ARG A 148 4.32 -19.98 16.87
N ASN A 149 3.99 -19.56 18.09
CA ASN A 149 4.93 -19.13 19.14
C ASN A 149 5.91 -18.03 18.67
N LEU A 150 5.39 -17.02 17.96
CA LEU A 150 6.13 -15.87 17.45
C LEU A 150 5.95 -14.61 18.33
N LEU A 151 4.98 -14.63 19.24
CA LEU A 151 4.64 -13.57 20.20
C LEU A 151 4.48 -14.16 21.60
#